data_8ea99813b0ff2a79c963b4a78cf3326b
#
_entry.id   8ea99813b0ff2a79c963b4a78cf3326b
#
_cell.length_a   1.000
_cell.length_b   1.000
_cell.length_c   1.000
_cell.angle_alpha   90.00
_cell.angle_beta   90.00
_cell.angle_gamma   90.00
#
_symmetry.space_group_name_H-M   'P 1'
#
loop_
_entity.id
_entity.type
_entity.pdbx_description
1 polymer ?
#
loop_
_entity_poly.entity_id
_entity_poly.type
_entity_poly.pdbx_seq_one_letter_code
_entity_poly.pdbx_strand_id
1 'polypeptide(L)'
;MKQLFRGGIHPNDRKALSRGGEPVPMPAPARVIIPMSQHIGAPCSPLVKAGDAVKLGQKIGDGEGVCSPVHAPVSGTVAAVEQMTVPGGRQCVCVVIDNDGKDTPDPSIKPRDTHKGMSPAELADIVREAGICGMGGAAYPTNSKILSTAGKTETLLINACECEPYITSDDTVMCTWPEKVILGARIVADVIGAKHTVIAVEDNKPEAIEALRSHMGDNTDIEVRVLPTRYPQGAKKQLILAVTGREVAPGARTGALFNVTTIYSICRAVYEGLPLTEKVVTVTGEGANEPKNVIVRIGTPLEELLKFAGGMKEETCKVVCGGPMMGTAQGDLGVPVVKGTNAVLCLTDPAPAAENPTCIRCGKCLAACPMGLQPLNMYRYVNAGDKDELRRLNLEDCMDCGCCAYVCPGRLPLVETFKAGKKLLKEGKR
;
A
#
# COMPACT_ATOMS: atom_id res chain seq x y z
N MET A 1 -11.26 -8.07 27.95
CA MET A 1 -10.79 -8.04 26.54
C MET A 1 -11.45 -6.84 25.86
N LYS A 2 -10.66 -5.84 25.41
CA LYS A 2 -11.20 -4.73 24.61
C LYS A 2 -11.80 -5.31 23.32
N GLN A 3 -13.03 -4.96 23.02
CA GLN A 3 -13.77 -5.47 21.87
C GLN A 3 -13.07 -5.00 20.58
N LEU A 4 -12.41 -5.93 19.93
CA LEU A 4 -11.98 -5.77 18.54
C LEU A 4 -13.22 -5.53 17.67
N PHE A 5 -13.06 -4.95 16.47
CA PHE A 5 -14.16 -4.72 15.54
C PHE A 5 -14.99 -5.99 15.31
N ARG A 6 -16.26 -5.82 14.95
CA ARG A 6 -17.17 -6.91 14.56
C ARG A 6 -16.80 -7.44 13.16
N GLY A 7 -17.23 -8.65 12.83
CA GLY A 7 -16.97 -9.24 11.51
C GLY A 7 -15.50 -9.57 11.31
N GLY A 8 -15.00 -9.45 10.10
CA GLY A 8 -13.67 -9.93 9.71
C GLY A 8 -13.61 -11.43 9.51
N ILE A 9 -12.44 -11.91 9.13
CA ILE A 9 -12.16 -13.32 8.83
C ILE A 9 -10.77 -13.70 9.35
N HIS A 10 -10.49 -14.99 9.41
CA HIS A 10 -9.18 -15.55 9.75
C HIS A 10 -8.69 -16.44 8.59
N PRO A 11 -8.20 -15.85 7.47
CA PRO A 11 -7.62 -16.64 6.40
C PRO A 11 -6.30 -17.26 6.86
N ASN A 12 -5.89 -18.36 6.21
CA ASN A 12 -4.51 -18.84 6.37
C ASN A 12 -3.55 -17.76 5.87
N ASP A 13 -2.66 -17.30 6.73
CA ASP A 13 -1.82 -16.13 6.44
C ASP A 13 -0.69 -16.41 5.44
N ARG A 14 -0.25 -17.67 5.28
CA ARG A 14 0.77 -18.12 4.32
C ARG A 14 2.08 -17.31 4.36
N LYS A 15 2.32 -16.53 5.40
CA LYS A 15 3.50 -15.63 5.51
C LYS A 15 4.80 -16.40 5.64
N ALA A 16 4.77 -17.62 6.15
CA ALA A 16 5.93 -18.49 6.31
C ALA A 16 6.69 -18.76 4.98
N LEU A 17 6.04 -18.59 3.83
CA LEU A 17 6.67 -18.80 2.52
C LEU A 17 7.79 -17.79 2.22
N SER A 18 7.63 -16.54 2.66
CA SER A 18 8.57 -15.44 2.35
C SER A 18 9.12 -14.74 3.60
N ARG A 19 8.67 -15.14 4.80
CA ARG A 19 9.15 -14.56 6.06
C ARG A 19 10.56 -15.07 6.37
N GLY A 20 11.33 -14.20 7.03
CA GLY A 20 12.69 -14.48 7.49
C GLY A 20 13.75 -14.06 6.47
N GLY A 21 14.92 -13.74 6.99
CA GLY A 21 16.02 -13.21 6.21
C GLY A 21 15.91 -11.72 5.88
N GLU A 22 17.04 -11.16 5.53
CA GLU A 22 17.11 -9.79 5.02
C GLU A 22 16.51 -9.70 3.61
N PRO A 23 15.95 -8.55 3.23
CA PRO A 23 15.44 -8.36 1.88
C PRO A 23 16.62 -8.35 0.89
N VAL A 24 16.46 -9.07 -0.21
CA VAL A 24 17.51 -9.22 -1.21
C VAL A 24 17.49 -8.02 -2.17
N PRO A 25 18.60 -7.26 -2.32
CA PRO A 25 18.65 -6.19 -3.30
C PRO A 25 18.69 -6.76 -4.73
N MET A 26 17.73 -6.34 -5.56
CA MET A 26 17.72 -6.69 -6.97
C MET A 26 18.55 -5.67 -7.75
N PRO A 27 19.47 -6.09 -8.62
CA PRO A 27 20.13 -5.20 -9.57
C PRO A 27 19.08 -4.47 -10.41
N ALA A 28 19.30 -3.18 -10.66
CA ALA A 28 18.40 -2.41 -11.51
C ALA A 28 18.34 -3.03 -12.92
N PRO A 29 17.14 -3.19 -13.52
CA PRO A 29 17.01 -3.77 -14.85
C PRO A 29 17.58 -2.81 -15.91
N ALA A 30 17.85 -3.33 -17.12
CA ALA A 30 18.33 -2.53 -18.25
C ALA A 30 17.34 -1.42 -18.65
N ARG A 31 16.05 -1.60 -18.36
CA ARG A 31 14.99 -0.65 -18.65
C ARG A 31 13.97 -0.58 -17.52
N VAL A 32 13.54 0.65 -17.19
CA VAL A 32 12.47 0.89 -16.22
C VAL A 32 11.33 1.69 -16.86
N ILE A 33 10.10 1.44 -16.40
CA ILE A 33 8.86 2.04 -16.90
C ILE A 33 8.20 2.80 -15.75
N ILE A 34 8.15 4.12 -15.79
CA ILE A 34 7.68 4.95 -14.69
C ILE A 34 6.32 5.58 -15.02
N PRO A 35 5.21 5.03 -14.50
CA PRO A 35 3.89 5.63 -14.70
C PRO A 35 3.79 7.01 -14.06
N MET A 36 3.15 7.93 -14.75
CA MET A 36 2.87 9.28 -14.24
C MET A 36 1.69 9.30 -13.25
N SER A 37 0.92 8.21 -13.14
CA SER A 37 -0.19 8.05 -12.20
C SER A 37 0.08 6.90 -11.23
N GLN A 38 0.76 7.17 -10.11
CA GLN A 38 1.12 6.18 -9.08
C GLN A 38 0.46 6.44 -7.72
N HIS A 39 -0.47 7.41 -7.63
CA HIS A 39 -1.13 7.80 -6.39
C HIS A 39 -2.59 8.23 -6.64
N ILE A 40 -3.37 8.38 -5.58
CA ILE A 40 -4.71 8.98 -5.65
C ILE A 40 -4.55 10.49 -5.80
N GLY A 41 -5.26 11.07 -6.76
CA GLY A 41 -5.22 12.50 -7.08
C GLY A 41 -5.01 12.73 -8.57
N ALA A 42 -4.51 13.89 -8.92
CA ALA A 42 -4.17 14.23 -10.30
C ALA A 42 -2.91 13.45 -10.74
N PRO A 43 -2.87 12.90 -11.97
CA PRO A 43 -1.64 12.31 -12.50
C PRO A 43 -0.56 13.39 -12.63
N CYS A 44 0.72 12.98 -12.52
CA CYS A 44 1.84 13.85 -12.85
C CYS A 44 1.90 14.11 -14.36
N SER A 45 2.40 15.28 -14.73
CA SER A 45 2.86 15.57 -16.08
C SER A 45 4.35 15.25 -16.20
N PRO A 46 4.82 14.61 -17.28
CA PRO A 46 6.24 14.40 -17.52
C PRO A 46 7.01 15.73 -17.57
N LEU A 47 8.17 15.78 -16.91
CA LEU A 47 9.11 16.90 -16.93
C LEU A 47 10.28 16.65 -17.88
N VAL A 48 10.30 15.50 -18.52
CA VAL A 48 11.35 15.04 -19.43
C VAL A 48 10.74 14.51 -20.72
N LYS A 49 11.55 14.43 -21.77
CA LYS A 49 11.19 13.91 -23.10
C LYS A 49 12.21 12.88 -23.59
N ALA A 50 11.86 12.13 -24.62
CA ALA A 50 12.77 11.17 -25.25
C ALA A 50 14.10 11.87 -25.66
N GLY A 51 15.20 11.19 -25.35
CA GLY A 51 16.58 11.67 -25.55
C GLY A 51 17.18 12.43 -24.38
N ASP A 52 16.39 12.84 -23.36
CA ASP A 52 16.92 13.52 -22.18
C ASP A 52 17.75 12.54 -21.31
N ALA A 53 18.91 12.99 -20.83
CA ALA A 53 19.66 12.27 -19.80
C ALA A 53 19.06 12.56 -18.43
N VAL A 54 18.92 11.52 -17.61
CA VAL A 54 18.39 11.59 -16.25
C VAL A 54 19.33 10.97 -15.23
N LYS A 55 19.24 11.43 -13.99
CA LYS A 55 20.04 10.94 -12.86
C LYS A 55 19.16 10.19 -11.87
N LEU A 56 19.75 9.27 -11.10
CA LEU A 56 19.07 8.57 -10.00
C LEU A 56 18.53 9.59 -8.99
N GLY A 57 17.24 9.51 -8.71
CA GLY A 57 16.54 10.43 -7.80
C GLY A 57 16.09 11.74 -8.42
N GLN A 58 16.39 12.01 -9.69
CA GLN A 58 15.89 13.19 -10.39
C GLN A 58 14.37 13.15 -10.52
N LYS A 59 13.70 14.27 -10.20
CA LYS A 59 12.26 14.43 -10.41
C LYS A 59 11.97 14.48 -11.92
N ILE A 60 11.18 13.53 -12.41
CA ILE A 60 10.84 13.36 -13.83
C ILE A 60 9.36 13.56 -14.13
N GLY A 61 8.54 13.73 -13.09
CA GLY A 61 7.13 14.04 -13.22
C GLY A 61 6.60 14.75 -11.98
N ASP A 62 5.73 15.74 -12.18
CA ASP A 62 5.09 16.51 -11.11
C ASP A 62 3.70 16.98 -11.55
N GLY A 63 2.89 17.52 -10.64
CA GLY A 63 1.56 18.03 -10.88
C GLY A 63 1.07 18.93 -9.77
N GLU A 64 -0.04 19.58 -10.00
CA GLU A 64 -0.67 20.48 -9.05
C GLU A 64 -1.67 19.79 -8.13
N GLY A 65 -2.02 20.44 -7.03
CA GLY A 65 -3.03 19.98 -6.08
C GLY A 65 -2.62 18.73 -5.29
N VAL A 66 -3.50 17.73 -5.23
CA VAL A 66 -3.24 16.47 -4.54
C VAL A 66 -2.40 15.58 -5.45
N CYS A 67 -1.10 15.76 -5.39
CA CYS A 67 -0.11 15.09 -6.22
C CYS A 67 1.11 14.67 -5.40
N SER A 68 1.81 13.64 -5.86
CA SER A 68 3.08 13.16 -5.33
C SER A 68 4.05 12.94 -6.49
N PRO A 69 5.11 13.76 -6.63
CA PRO A 69 6.07 13.68 -7.72
C PRO A 69 6.63 12.28 -7.94
N VAL A 70 7.05 12.00 -9.15
CA VAL A 70 7.74 10.75 -9.52
C VAL A 70 9.18 11.03 -9.92
N HIS A 71 10.06 10.08 -9.61
CA HIS A 71 11.51 10.22 -9.74
C HIS A 71 12.08 9.10 -10.59
N ALA A 72 13.20 9.38 -11.24
CA ALA A 72 13.98 8.38 -11.96
C ALA A 72 14.64 7.40 -10.94
N PRO A 73 14.36 6.10 -11.02
CA PRO A 73 14.93 5.12 -10.09
C PRO A 73 16.32 4.64 -10.52
N VAL A 74 16.79 5.09 -11.65
CA VAL A 74 18.13 4.81 -12.24
C VAL A 74 18.65 6.06 -12.91
N SER A 75 19.96 6.14 -13.18
CA SER A 75 20.52 7.07 -14.17
C SER A 75 20.49 6.46 -15.57
N GLY A 76 20.41 7.31 -16.60
CA GLY A 76 20.35 6.83 -17.98
C GLY A 76 19.73 7.84 -18.95
N THR A 77 19.12 7.32 -20.00
CA THR A 77 18.47 8.13 -21.04
C THR A 77 16.99 7.80 -21.16
N VAL A 78 16.17 8.81 -21.26
CA VAL A 78 14.73 8.64 -21.54
C VAL A 78 14.57 8.09 -22.95
N ALA A 79 14.11 6.84 -23.07
CA ALA A 79 13.87 6.17 -24.34
C ALA A 79 12.56 6.64 -24.99
N ALA A 80 11.49 6.79 -24.17
CA ALA A 80 10.18 7.20 -24.64
C ALA A 80 9.34 7.85 -23.53
N VAL A 81 8.35 8.62 -23.95
CA VAL A 81 7.25 9.12 -23.10
C VAL A 81 5.95 8.78 -23.85
N GLU A 82 5.24 7.75 -23.41
CA GLU A 82 4.11 7.20 -24.16
C GLU A 82 3.04 6.56 -23.28
N GLN A 83 1.90 6.24 -23.87
CA GLN A 83 0.82 5.51 -23.20
C GLN A 83 1.19 4.02 -23.10
N MET A 84 1.20 3.49 -21.89
CA MET A 84 1.49 2.08 -21.62
C MET A 84 0.47 1.49 -20.65
N THR A 85 0.34 0.16 -20.68
CA THR A 85 -0.43 -0.59 -19.70
C THR A 85 0.29 -0.56 -18.35
N VAL A 86 -0.45 -0.30 -17.28
CA VAL A 86 0.06 -0.32 -15.89
C VAL A 86 -0.74 -1.33 -15.06
N PRO A 87 -0.29 -1.68 -13.83
CA PRO A 87 -0.99 -2.65 -13.01
C PRO A 87 -2.50 -2.40 -12.91
N GLY A 88 -3.28 -3.46 -13.12
CA GLY A 88 -4.74 -3.40 -13.21
C GLY A 88 -5.29 -3.11 -14.62
N GLY A 89 -4.47 -3.19 -15.67
CA GLY A 89 -4.88 -3.09 -17.08
C GLY A 89 -5.25 -1.67 -17.54
N ARG A 90 -4.92 -0.64 -16.74
CA ARG A 90 -5.20 0.76 -17.10
C ARG A 90 -4.12 1.29 -18.03
N GLN A 91 -4.49 2.24 -18.91
CA GLN A 91 -3.54 3.01 -19.71
C GLN A 91 -3.10 4.26 -18.94
N CYS A 92 -1.80 4.55 -18.99
CA CYS A 92 -1.20 5.70 -18.33
C CYS A 92 0.01 6.19 -19.14
N VAL A 93 0.24 7.50 -19.16
CA VAL A 93 1.50 8.06 -19.66
C VAL A 93 2.63 7.55 -18.78
N CYS A 94 3.64 6.93 -19.38
CA CYS A 94 4.84 6.42 -18.74
C CYS A 94 6.08 7.09 -19.32
N VAL A 95 7.07 7.33 -18.46
CA VAL A 95 8.45 7.65 -18.86
C VAL A 95 9.24 6.34 -18.86
N VAL A 96 9.81 5.98 -19.98
CA VAL A 96 10.66 4.80 -20.16
C VAL A 96 12.12 5.25 -20.12
N ILE A 97 12.94 4.63 -19.28
CA ILE A 97 14.35 5.00 -19.11
C ILE A 97 15.22 3.77 -19.40
N ASP A 98 16.16 3.92 -20.32
CA ASP A 98 17.25 2.97 -20.52
C ASP A 98 18.34 3.26 -19.49
N ASN A 99 18.60 2.26 -18.63
CA ASN A 99 19.54 2.34 -17.52
C ASN A 99 20.99 2.31 -18.05
N ASP A 100 21.84 3.25 -17.61
CA ASP A 100 23.26 3.28 -17.95
C ASP A 100 24.15 2.44 -17.01
N GLY A 101 23.55 1.86 -15.95
CA GLY A 101 24.23 1.03 -14.95
C GLY A 101 25.16 1.78 -14.00
N LYS A 102 25.16 3.13 -14.01
CA LYS A 102 26.08 3.94 -13.20
C LYS A 102 25.48 4.42 -11.88
N ASP A 103 24.15 4.42 -11.78
CA ASP A 103 23.41 4.97 -10.62
C ASP A 103 23.91 6.36 -10.20
N THR A 104 24.26 7.22 -11.19
CA THR A 104 24.74 8.58 -10.94
C THR A 104 23.66 9.38 -10.20
N PRO A 105 23.89 9.85 -8.95
CA PRO A 105 22.87 10.48 -8.15
C PRO A 105 22.56 11.89 -8.63
N ASP A 106 21.31 12.32 -8.44
CA ASP A 106 20.91 13.70 -8.68
C ASP A 106 21.47 14.60 -7.57
N PRO A 107 22.01 15.81 -7.87
CA PRO A 107 22.59 16.71 -6.89
C PRO A 107 21.54 17.33 -5.94
N SER A 108 20.26 17.15 -6.17
CA SER A 108 19.19 17.55 -5.25
C SER A 108 19.07 16.64 -4.01
N ILE A 109 19.65 15.43 -4.06
CA ILE A 109 19.73 14.52 -2.92
C ILE A 109 20.65 15.11 -1.86
N LYS A 110 20.05 15.62 -0.76
CA LYS A 110 20.81 16.28 0.33
C LYS A 110 20.32 15.75 1.67
N PRO A 111 21.16 14.98 2.39
CA PRO A 111 20.90 14.56 3.76
C PRO A 111 20.72 15.76 4.71
N ARG A 112 19.98 15.56 5.79
CA ARG A 112 19.85 16.50 6.90
C ARG A 112 20.35 15.84 8.20
N ASP A 113 20.96 16.62 9.06
CA ASP A 113 21.50 16.10 10.32
C ASP A 113 20.43 16.05 11.44
N THR A 114 19.33 16.78 11.29
CA THR A 114 18.29 16.87 12.33
C THR A 114 16.93 17.23 11.76
N HIS A 115 15.88 16.80 12.45
CA HIS A 115 14.50 17.24 12.21
C HIS A 115 14.00 18.20 13.31
N LYS A 116 14.81 18.48 14.33
CA LYS A 116 14.41 19.35 15.45
C LYS A 116 14.12 20.77 14.96
N GLY A 117 12.96 21.29 15.37
CA GLY A 117 12.48 22.61 14.96
C GLY A 117 11.85 22.67 13.57
N MET A 118 11.72 21.54 12.87
CA MET A 118 11.06 21.47 11.57
C MET A 118 9.56 21.74 11.71
N SER A 119 9.05 22.63 10.89
CA SER A 119 7.61 22.91 10.82
C SER A 119 6.84 21.84 10.03
N PRO A 120 5.51 21.71 10.21
CA PRO A 120 4.67 20.83 9.40
C PRO A 120 4.75 21.10 7.90
N ALA A 121 4.92 22.38 7.50
CA ALA A 121 5.07 22.75 6.09
C ALA A 121 6.40 22.23 5.53
N GLU A 122 7.51 22.41 6.23
CA GLU A 122 8.82 21.92 5.80
C GLU A 122 8.87 20.40 5.67
N LEU A 123 8.30 19.64 6.63
CA LEU A 123 8.22 18.19 6.50
C LEU A 123 7.32 17.78 5.33
N ALA A 124 6.20 18.45 5.17
CA ALA A 124 5.29 18.17 4.05
C ALA A 124 5.97 18.42 2.70
N ASP A 125 6.76 19.48 2.58
CA ASP A 125 7.53 19.79 1.37
C ASP A 125 8.61 18.73 1.10
N ILE A 126 9.39 18.34 2.12
CA ILE A 126 10.38 17.25 1.98
C ILE A 126 9.70 15.96 1.50
N VAL A 127 8.60 15.58 2.15
CA VAL A 127 7.86 14.35 1.82
C VAL A 127 7.23 14.42 0.43
N ARG A 128 6.73 15.61 0.02
CA ARG A 128 6.23 15.83 -1.33
C ARG A 128 7.36 15.71 -2.34
N GLU A 129 8.42 16.48 -2.15
CA GLU A 129 9.56 16.51 -3.05
C GLU A 129 10.28 15.14 -3.15
N ALA A 130 10.24 14.34 -2.10
CA ALA A 130 10.68 12.95 -2.15
C ALA A 130 9.67 11.98 -2.81
N GLY A 131 8.51 12.46 -3.24
CA GLY A 131 7.50 11.65 -3.91
C GLY A 131 6.86 10.57 -3.06
N ILE A 132 6.80 10.76 -1.72
CA ILE A 132 6.28 9.75 -0.80
C ILE A 132 4.75 9.78 -0.79
N CYS A 133 4.14 8.64 -1.06
CA CYS A 133 2.72 8.38 -0.89
C CYS A 133 2.49 7.25 0.13
N GLY A 134 1.24 7.06 0.56
CA GLY A 134 0.89 6.01 1.49
C GLY A 134 1.11 4.61 0.91
N MET A 135 2.03 3.84 1.48
CA MET A 135 2.42 2.52 0.98
C MET A 135 1.59 1.36 1.54
N GLY A 136 0.54 1.64 2.30
CA GLY A 136 -0.44 0.65 2.77
C GLY A 136 -1.58 0.33 1.78
N GLY A 137 -1.39 0.53 0.48
CA GLY A 137 -2.30 0.13 -0.60
C GLY A 137 -2.97 1.28 -1.36
N ALA A 138 -3.51 2.31 -0.69
CA ALA A 138 -4.29 3.36 -1.34
C ALA A 138 -3.46 4.47 -2.01
N ALA A 139 -2.15 4.49 -1.81
CA ALA A 139 -1.20 5.47 -2.38
C ALA A 139 -1.66 6.95 -2.27
N TYR A 140 -2.22 7.36 -1.14
CA TYR A 140 -2.61 8.75 -0.91
C TYR A 140 -1.35 9.62 -0.63
N PRO A 141 -1.20 10.82 -1.24
CA PRO A 141 -0.07 11.70 -1.01
C PRO A 141 0.15 12.03 0.46
N THR A 142 1.34 11.69 0.97
CA THR A 142 1.63 11.72 2.41
C THR A 142 1.77 13.14 2.96
N ASN A 143 2.29 14.08 2.15
CA ASN A 143 2.38 15.50 2.49
C ASN A 143 1.02 16.11 2.86
N SER A 144 -0.03 15.82 2.08
CA SER A 144 -1.39 16.29 2.36
C SER A 144 -1.92 15.76 3.70
N LYS A 145 -1.53 14.54 4.08
CA LYS A 145 -1.90 13.96 5.37
C LYS A 145 -1.20 14.66 6.53
N ILE A 146 0.11 14.95 6.41
CA ILE A 146 0.89 15.68 7.40
C ILE A 146 0.21 17.04 7.68
N LEU A 147 -0.03 17.85 6.64
CA LEU A 147 -0.66 19.16 6.78
C LEU A 147 -2.06 19.09 7.39
N SER A 148 -2.85 18.08 7.02
CA SER A 148 -4.24 17.97 7.52
C SER A 148 -4.34 17.53 8.97
N THR A 149 -3.29 16.94 9.56
CA THR A 149 -3.26 16.37 10.92
C THR A 149 -2.44 17.20 11.91
N ALA A 150 -1.54 18.05 11.44
CA ALA A 150 -0.68 18.89 12.28
C ALA A 150 -1.50 19.76 13.24
N GLY A 151 -1.15 19.73 14.53
CA GLY A 151 -1.83 20.46 15.61
C GLY A 151 -3.25 20.00 15.93
N LYS A 152 -3.74 18.93 15.29
CA LYS A 152 -5.13 18.44 15.43
C LYS A 152 -5.25 17.04 15.99
N THR A 153 -4.13 16.37 16.21
CA THR A 153 -4.11 14.96 16.60
C THR A 153 -3.18 14.76 17.77
N GLU A 154 -3.70 14.24 18.89
CA GLU A 154 -2.88 13.91 20.06
C GLU A 154 -2.14 12.58 19.90
N THR A 155 -2.63 11.68 19.06
CA THR A 155 -2.05 10.36 18.88
C THR A 155 -1.72 10.11 17.41
N LEU A 156 -0.46 9.79 17.16
CA LEU A 156 0.00 9.24 15.89
C LEU A 156 -0.21 7.72 15.89
N LEU A 157 -0.96 7.20 14.90
CA LEU A 157 -1.11 5.76 14.70
C LEU A 157 -0.25 5.31 13.52
N ILE A 158 0.59 4.30 13.76
CA ILE A 158 1.39 3.65 12.72
C ILE A 158 0.81 2.26 12.50
N ASN A 159 0.31 2.04 11.30
CA ASN A 159 -0.21 0.76 10.86
C ASN A 159 0.94 -0.15 10.43
N ALA A 160 1.23 -1.11 11.26
CA ALA A 160 2.22 -2.17 11.08
C ALA A 160 1.56 -3.57 11.11
N CYS A 161 0.23 -3.63 10.92
CA CYS A 161 -0.52 -4.88 10.98
C CYS A 161 -0.18 -5.82 9.82
N GLU A 162 -0.14 -5.29 8.58
CA GLU A 162 0.08 -6.09 7.37
C GLU A 162 -0.80 -7.34 7.34
N CYS A 163 -2.13 -7.11 7.42
CA CYS A 163 -3.12 -8.16 7.61
C CYS A 163 -3.48 -8.96 6.34
N GLU A 164 -3.03 -8.52 5.16
CA GLU A 164 -3.16 -9.29 3.92
C GLU A 164 -2.35 -10.59 4.02
N PRO A 165 -2.95 -11.75 3.68
CA PRO A 165 -2.21 -13.00 3.60
C PRO A 165 -1.03 -12.90 2.61
N TYR A 166 -0.02 -13.73 2.81
CA TYR A 166 1.20 -13.85 2.01
C TYR A 166 2.21 -12.68 2.13
N ILE A 167 1.75 -11.45 2.31
CA ILE A 167 2.62 -10.27 2.30
C ILE A 167 3.46 -10.19 3.57
N THR A 168 4.76 -9.95 3.41
CA THR A 168 5.75 -9.80 4.49
C THR A 168 6.68 -8.59 4.30
N SER A 169 6.34 -7.67 3.39
CA SER A 169 7.16 -6.49 3.09
C SER A 169 7.27 -5.51 4.26
N ASP A 170 6.15 -5.23 4.96
CA ASP A 170 6.16 -4.37 6.14
C ASP A 170 6.85 -5.06 7.33
N ASP A 171 6.63 -6.38 7.51
CA ASP A 171 7.31 -7.23 8.50
C ASP A 171 8.84 -7.16 8.31
N THR A 172 9.30 -7.35 7.07
CA THR A 172 10.71 -7.26 6.71
C THR A 172 11.30 -5.88 6.99
N VAL A 173 10.59 -4.80 6.66
CA VAL A 173 11.06 -3.43 6.97
C VAL A 173 11.23 -3.22 8.48
N MET A 174 10.31 -3.72 9.29
CA MET A 174 10.38 -3.62 10.75
C MET A 174 11.52 -4.45 11.35
N CYS A 175 11.79 -5.62 10.81
CA CYS A 175 12.88 -6.49 11.27
C CYS A 175 14.26 -5.96 10.85
N THR A 176 14.38 -5.43 9.62
CA THR A 176 15.68 -5.04 9.05
C THR A 176 16.12 -3.63 9.46
N TRP A 177 15.17 -2.69 9.59
CA TRP A 177 15.47 -1.27 9.90
C TRP A 177 14.57 -0.72 11.01
N PRO A 178 14.48 -1.38 12.17
CA PRO A 178 13.62 -0.94 13.27
C PRO A 178 14.00 0.46 13.77
N GLU A 179 15.29 0.81 13.79
CA GLU A 179 15.79 2.13 14.19
C GLU A 179 15.27 3.25 13.28
N LYS A 180 15.18 3.00 11.94
CA LYS A 180 14.63 3.98 11.00
C LYS A 180 13.12 4.10 11.10
N VAL A 181 12.43 3.02 11.45
CA VAL A 181 10.98 3.04 11.73
C VAL A 181 10.71 3.89 12.98
N ILE A 182 11.44 3.66 14.08
CA ILE A 182 11.29 4.43 15.32
C ILE A 182 11.65 5.91 15.10
N LEU A 183 12.76 6.18 14.41
CA LEU A 183 13.16 7.55 14.09
C LEU A 183 12.15 8.26 13.17
N GLY A 184 11.62 7.57 12.16
CA GLY A 184 10.58 8.11 11.30
C GLY A 184 9.27 8.39 12.04
N ALA A 185 8.91 7.53 13.02
CA ALA A 185 7.79 7.75 13.92
C ALA A 185 8.01 9.03 14.77
N ARG A 186 9.22 9.22 15.31
CA ARG A 186 9.62 10.41 16.07
C ARG A 186 9.52 11.67 15.21
N ILE A 187 10.09 11.68 14.01
CA ILE A 187 10.00 12.83 13.08
C ILE A 187 8.54 13.27 12.88
N VAL A 188 7.67 12.33 12.55
CA VAL A 188 6.27 12.66 12.28
C VAL A 188 5.57 13.14 13.56
N ALA A 189 5.77 12.46 14.70
CA ALA A 189 5.16 12.83 15.98
C ALA A 189 5.55 14.26 16.41
N ASP A 190 6.84 14.58 16.41
CA ASP A 190 7.37 15.87 16.80
C ASP A 190 6.81 16.99 15.92
N VAL A 191 6.82 16.78 14.60
CA VAL A 191 6.39 17.79 13.62
C VAL A 191 4.88 18.04 13.65
N ILE A 192 4.05 16.98 13.80
CA ILE A 192 2.58 17.18 13.87
C ILE A 192 2.10 17.54 15.29
N GLY A 193 2.97 17.51 16.30
CA GLY A 193 2.64 17.80 17.70
C GLY A 193 1.85 16.66 18.38
N ALA A 194 2.06 15.41 17.99
CA ALA A 194 1.44 14.26 18.64
C ALA A 194 2.13 13.97 19.99
N LYS A 195 1.32 13.78 21.05
CA LYS A 195 1.81 13.47 22.40
C LYS A 195 2.10 11.98 22.60
N HIS A 196 1.44 11.14 21.82
CA HIS A 196 1.53 9.70 21.90
C HIS A 196 1.68 9.11 20.50
N THR A 197 2.50 8.08 20.37
CA THR A 197 2.64 7.30 19.13
C THR A 197 2.35 5.85 19.42
N VAL A 198 1.50 5.23 18.61
CA VAL A 198 1.20 3.80 18.71
C VAL A 198 1.57 3.12 17.40
N ILE A 199 2.54 2.22 17.45
CA ILE A 199 2.89 1.30 16.36
C ILE A 199 2.08 0.02 16.61
N ALA A 200 1.05 -0.20 15.80
CA ALA A 200 0.13 -1.33 15.96
C ALA A 200 0.55 -2.50 15.05
N VAL A 201 0.97 -3.60 15.66
CA VAL A 201 1.52 -4.80 15.01
C VAL A 201 0.63 -6.00 15.34
N GLU A 202 0.40 -6.91 14.39
CA GLU A 202 -0.29 -8.17 14.66
C GLU A 202 0.63 -9.17 15.39
N ASP A 203 0.03 -10.02 16.26
CA ASP A 203 0.72 -10.99 17.12
C ASP A 203 1.41 -12.13 16.33
N ASN A 204 1.14 -12.24 15.04
CA ASN A 204 1.84 -13.15 14.14
C ASN A 204 3.21 -12.63 13.65
N LYS A 205 3.75 -11.55 14.22
CA LYS A 205 5.04 -10.92 13.87
C LYS A 205 5.95 -10.75 15.10
N PRO A 206 6.29 -11.86 15.82
CA PRO A 206 7.04 -11.75 17.06
C PRO A 206 8.44 -11.12 16.88
N GLU A 207 9.14 -11.40 15.78
CA GLU A 207 10.46 -10.86 15.48
C GLU A 207 10.42 -9.35 15.26
N ALA A 208 9.43 -8.86 14.50
CA ALA A 208 9.25 -7.42 14.28
C ALA A 208 8.86 -6.68 15.58
N ILE A 209 8.02 -7.29 16.42
CA ILE A 209 7.64 -6.74 17.73
C ILE A 209 8.87 -6.58 18.60
N GLU A 210 9.72 -7.61 18.68
CA GLU A 210 10.95 -7.58 19.47
C GLU A 210 11.96 -6.56 18.90
N ALA A 211 12.17 -6.55 17.58
CA ALA A 211 13.05 -5.61 16.91
C ALA A 211 12.65 -4.16 17.18
N LEU A 212 11.36 -3.84 17.07
CA LEU A 212 10.87 -2.49 17.38
C LEU A 212 11.06 -2.14 18.87
N ARG A 213 10.73 -3.05 19.78
CA ARG A 213 10.86 -2.80 21.24
C ARG A 213 12.29 -2.59 21.67
N SER A 214 13.24 -3.36 21.15
CA SER A 214 14.66 -3.25 21.47
C SER A 214 15.29 -1.94 21.00
N HIS A 215 14.68 -1.27 19.99
CA HIS A 215 15.16 0.00 19.44
C HIS A 215 14.38 1.22 19.94
N MET A 216 13.44 1.06 20.87
CA MET A 216 12.69 2.19 21.43
C MET A 216 13.55 3.12 22.31
N GLY A 217 14.59 2.60 22.96
CA GLY A 217 15.42 3.38 23.88
C GLY A 217 14.56 4.11 24.92
N ASP A 218 14.85 5.39 25.14
CA ASP A 218 14.14 6.26 26.11
C ASP A 218 12.84 6.88 25.56
N ASN A 219 12.33 6.39 24.41
CA ASN A 219 11.12 6.91 23.78
C ASN A 219 9.84 6.44 24.50
N THR A 220 9.56 6.98 25.70
CA THR A 220 8.41 6.58 26.54
C THR A 220 7.05 6.97 25.98
N ASP A 221 7.00 7.85 25.00
CA ASP A 221 5.81 8.30 24.27
C ASP A 221 5.47 7.45 23.02
N ILE A 222 6.33 6.48 22.68
CA ILE A 222 6.08 5.49 21.63
C ILE A 222 5.69 4.15 22.26
N GLU A 223 4.58 3.57 21.82
CA GLU A 223 4.09 2.26 22.26
C GLU A 223 4.06 1.29 21.08
N VAL A 224 4.63 0.09 21.23
CA VAL A 224 4.42 -1.04 20.33
C VAL A 224 3.25 -1.87 20.85
N ARG A 225 2.07 -1.67 20.24
CA ARG A 225 0.83 -2.35 20.62
C ARG A 225 0.59 -3.59 19.79
N VAL A 226 0.57 -4.73 20.46
CA VAL A 226 0.28 -6.01 19.82
C VAL A 226 -1.24 -6.19 19.69
N LEU A 227 -1.69 -6.50 18.49
CA LEU A 227 -3.08 -6.76 18.15
C LEU A 227 -3.24 -8.21 17.68
N PRO A 228 -4.38 -8.88 17.93
CA PRO A 228 -4.60 -10.22 17.41
C PRO A 228 -4.63 -10.24 15.89
N THR A 229 -4.06 -11.27 15.30
CA THR A 229 -4.10 -11.53 13.86
C THR A 229 -5.54 -11.72 13.40
N ARG A 230 -6.02 -10.84 12.54
CA ARG A 230 -7.37 -10.87 11.97
C ARG A 230 -7.46 -9.99 10.74
N TYR A 231 -8.13 -10.46 9.71
CA TYR A 231 -8.35 -9.67 8.52
C TYR A 231 -9.74 -8.98 8.56
N PRO A 232 -9.87 -7.67 8.29
CA PRO A 232 -8.82 -6.70 7.95
C PRO A 232 -8.40 -5.82 9.14
N GLN A 233 -7.48 -6.28 10.00
CA GLN A 233 -7.02 -5.55 11.20
C GLN A 233 -6.38 -4.21 10.85
N GLY A 234 -5.61 -4.14 9.75
CA GLY A 234 -4.94 -2.92 9.29
C GLY A 234 -5.86 -1.93 8.55
N ALA A 235 -7.15 -2.23 8.35
CA ALA A 235 -8.05 -1.27 7.75
C ALA A 235 -8.27 -0.08 8.69
N LYS A 236 -8.27 1.15 8.13
CA LYS A 236 -8.20 2.40 8.91
C LYS A 236 -9.19 2.47 10.08
N LYS A 237 -10.48 2.22 9.82
CA LYS A 237 -11.54 2.32 10.85
C LYS A 237 -11.41 1.21 11.90
N GLN A 238 -11.07 0.00 11.48
CA GLN A 238 -10.84 -1.16 12.35
C GLN A 238 -9.63 -0.95 13.25
N LEU A 239 -8.53 -0.44 12.70
CA LEU A 239 -7.33 -0.15 13.47
C LEU A 239 -7.57 0.94 14.53
N ILE A 240 -8.22 2.04 14.15
CA ILE A 240 -8.58 3.10 15.10
C ILE A 240 -9.44 2.53 16.23
N LEU A 241 -10.48 1.76 15.90
CA LEU A 241 -11.33 1.13 16.90
C LEU A 241 -10.53 0.19 17.83
N ALA A 242 -9.67 -0.67 17.25
CA ALA A 242 -8.86 -1.61 18.03
C ALA A 242 -7.88 -0.91 18.99
N VAL A 243 -7.29 0.21 18.56
CA VAL A 243 -6.31 0.96 19.34
C VAL A 243 -6.97 1.91 20.34
N THR A 244 -8.00 2.64 19.93
CA THR A 244 -8.58 3.72 20.74
C THR A 244 -9.89 3.37 21.43
N GLY A 245 -10.55 2.28 21.01
CA GLY A 245 -11.90 1.91 21.45
C GLY A 245 -13.00 2.82 20.91
N ARG A 246 -12.70 3.72 19.96
CA ARG A 246 -13.66 4.68 19.37
C ARG A 246 -14.00 4.30 17.94
N GLU A 247 -15.26 4.31 17.61
CA GLU A 247 -15.72 4.13 16.23
C GLU A 247 -15.54 5.42 15.42
N VAL A 248 -15.16 5.26 14.15
CA VAL A 248 -15.06 6.37 13.20
C VAL A 248 -16.34 6.44 12.39
N ALA A 249 -17.07 7.53 12.54
CA ALA A 249 -18.32 7.76 11.81
C ALA A 249 -18.12 7.74 10.28
N PRO A 250 -19.16 7.45 9.49
CA PRO A 250 -19.13 7.60 8.03
C PRO A 250 -18.66 9.00 7.62
N GLY A 251 -17.75 9.09 6.64
CA GLY A 251 -17.21 10.37 6.14
C GLY A 251 -16.26 11.12 7.08
N ALA A 252 -16.11 10.69 8.35
CA ALA A 252 -15.20 11.35 9.28
C ALA A 252 -13.72 11.13 8.93
N ARG A 253 -12.88 12.14 9.24
CA ARG A 253 -11.43 12.05 9.08
C ARG A 253 -10.83 11.07 10.09
N THR A 254 -9.86 10.28 9.67
CA THR A 254 -9.25 9.22 10.48
C THR A 254 -8.01 9.66 11.27
N GLY A 255 -7.73 10.96 11.38
CA GLY A 255 -6.56 11.49 12.11
C GLY A 255 -5.22 11.09 11.46
N ALA A 256 -4.16 11.16 12.25
CA ALA A 256 -2.78 10.83 11.82
C ALA A 256 -2.56 9.32 11.87
N LEU A 257 -2.88 8.64 10.77
CA LEU A 257 -2.63 7.22 10.58
C LEU A 257 -1.74 7.01 9.36
N PHE A 258 -0.55 6.43 9.56
CA PHE A 258 0.45 6.16 8.52
C PHE A 258 0.80 4.66 8.49
N ASN A 259 1.15 4.14 7.31
CA ASN A 259 1.72 2.80 7.20
C ASN A 259 3.20 2.80 7.62
N VAL A 260 3.70 1.69 8.15
CA VAL A 260 5.06 1.59 8.71
C VAL A 260 6.14 1.81 7.64
N THR A 261 5.99 1.27 6.43
CA THR A 261 6.94 1.50 5.33
C THR A 261 6.92 2.97 4.86
N THR A 262 5.77 3.66 4.95
CA THR A 262 5.71 5.12 4.70
C THR A 262 6.52 5.89 5.75
N ILE A 263 6.44 5.52 7.01
CA ILE A 263 7.23 6.10 8.12
C ILE A 263 8.73 5.88 7.89
N TYR A 264 9.13 4.66 7.54
CA TYR A 264 10.50 4.33 7.15
C TYR A 264 11.01 5.22 6.00
N SER A 265 10.19 5.43 4.97
CA SER A 265 10.56 6.26 3.82
C SER A 265 10.64 7.76 4.18
N ILE A 266 9.83 8.25 5.12
CA ILE A 266 9.95 9.62 5.65
C ILE A 266 11.31 9.78 6.35
N CYS A 267 11.74 8.82 7.16
CA CYS A 267 13.06 8.83 7.78
C CYS A 267 14.17 8.96 6.73
N ARG A 268 14.13 8.13 5.68
CA ARG A 268 15.12 8.19 4.59
C ARG A 268 15.11 9.52 3.84
N ALA A 269 13.92 10.07 3.57
CA ALA A 269 13.82 11.37 2.89
C ALA A 269 14.42 12.52 3.72
N VAL A 270 14.23 12.50 5.04
CA VAL A 270 14.77 13.54 5.93
C VAL A 270 16.28 13.38 6.14
N TYR A 271 16.73 12.19 6.54
CA TYR A 271 18.12 11.98 6.96
C TYR A 271 19.07 11.56 5.84
N GLU A 272 18.56 10.94 4.79
CA GLU A 272 19.37 10.50 3.65
C GLU A 272 19.12 11.36 2.39
N GLY A 273 18.09 12.22 2.40
CA GLY A 273 17.67 13.03 1.26
C GLY A 273 17.09 12.22 0.10
N LEU A 274 16.84 10.93 0.30
CA LEU A 274 16.48 10.00 -0.76
C LEU A 274 15.00 10.09 -1.14
N PRO A 275 14.68 10.35 -2.42
CA PRO A 275 13.32 10.21 -2.93
C PRO A 275 12.92 8.73 -3.02
N LEU A 276 11.62 8.49 -3.13
CA LEU A 276 11.05 7.15 -3.23
C LEU A 276 11.32 6.56 -4.64
N THR A 277 12.48 5.92 -4.79
CA THR A 277 12.94 5.29 -6.03
C THR A 277 12.99 3.77 -5.95
N GLU A 278 12.92 3.21 -4.74
CA GLU A 278 12.95 1.78 -4.48
C GLU A 278 12.07 1.43 -3.29
N LYS A 279 11.72 0.16 -3.15
CA LYS A 279 10.94 -0.34 -2.02
C LYS A 279 11.13 -1.84 -1.82
N VAL A 280 10.73 -2.35 -0.65
CA VAL A 280 10.61 -3.78 -0.40
C VAL A 280 9.31 -4.29 -1.00
N VAL A 281 9.38 -5.35 -1.79
CA VAL A 281 8.23 -6.06 -2.39
C VAL A 281 8.36 -7.54 -2.08
N THR A 282 7.30 -8.15 -1.58
CA THR A 282 7.21 -9.60 -1.37
C THR A 282 6.92 -10.30 -2.70
N VAL A 283 7.78 -11.21 -3.13
CA VAL A 283 7.48 -12.18 -4.19
C VAL A 283 7.21 -13.51 -3.53
N THR A 284 6.01 -14.09 -3.73
CA THR A 284 5.59 -15.29 -2.97
C THR A 284 4.41 -15.99 -3.63
N GLY A 285 3.89 -16.99 -2.98
CA GLY A 285 2.80 -17.86 -3.45
C GLY A 285 3.30 -19.26 -3.78
N GLU A 286 2.39 -20.19 -3.90
CA GLU A 286 2.72 -21.60 -4.17
C GLU A 286 3.39 -21.79 -5.53
N GLY A 287 3.10 -20.88 -6.48
CA GLY A 287 3.68 -20.85 -7.82
C GLY A 287 5.01 -20.12 -7.94
N ALA A 288 5.50 -19.44 -6.90
CA ALA A 288 6.83 -18.84 -6.93
C ALA A 288 7.91 -19.91 -6.69
N ASN A 289 8.99 -19.90 -7.47
CA ASN A 289 10.09 -20.83 -7.25
C ASN A 289 10.91 -20.49 -6.00
N GLU A 290 11.21 -19.22 -5.79
CA GLU A 290 12.00 -18.75 -4.65
C GLU A 290 11.30 -17.59 -3.94
N PRO A 291 10.30 -17.87 -3.08
CA PRO A 291 9.64 -16.82 -2.31
C PRO A 291 10.62 -16.01 -1.45
N LYS A 292 10.58 -14.68 -1.57
CA LYS A 292 11.49 -13.77 -0.84
C LYS A 292 10.97 -12.34 -0.82
N ASN A 293 11.54 -11.52 0.05
CA ASN A 293 11.38 -10.07 0.01
C ASN A 293 12.53 -9.44 -0.79
N VAL A 294 12.21 -8.56 -1.71
CA VAL A 294 13.16 -7.97 -2.66
C VAL A 294 13.15 -6.46 -2.53
N ILE A 295 14.34 -5.84 -2.40
CA ILE A 295 14.48 -4.40 -2.60
C ILE A 295 14.52 -4.18 -4.12
N VAL A 296 13.49 -3.56 -4.66
CA VAL A 296 13.31 -3.39 -6.09
C VAL A 296 13.15 -1.92 -6.46
N ARG A 297 13.75 -1.50 -7.57
CA ARG A 297 13.55 -0.16 -8.15
C ARG A 297 12.11 -0.01 -8.64
N ILE A 298 11.47 1.11 -8.33
CA ILE A 298 10.15 1.46 -8.89
C ILE A 298 10.30 1.55 -10.41
N GLY A 299 9.35 0.97 -11.15
CA GLY A 299 9.42 0.91 -12.61
C GLY A 299 10.01 -0.38 -13.16
N THR A 300 10.53 -1.28 -12.33
CA THR A 300 10.96 -2.61 -12.75
C THR A 300 9.77 -3.41 -13.29
N PRO A 301 9.81 -3.97 -14.52
CA PRO A 301 8.78 -4.88 -15.01
C PRO A 301 8.58 -6.08 -14.09
N LEU A 302 7.34 -6.54 -13.91
CA LEU A 302 7.05 -7.69 -13.04
C LEU A 302 7.75 -8.97 -13.51
N GLU A 303 7.89 -9.16 -14.82
CA GLU A 303 8.59 -10.30 -15.39
C GLU A 303 10.05 -10.36 -14.94
N GLU A 304 10.75 -9.22 -14.89
CA GLU A 304 12.14 -9.14 -14.41
C GLU A 304 12.23 -9.41 -12.90
N LEU A 305 11.28 -8.87 -12.12
CA LEU A 305 11.21 -9.16 -10.68
C LEU A 305 10.95 -10.64 -10.41
N LEU A 306 10.01 -11.26 -11.14
CA LEU A 306 9.71 -12.68 -11.02
C LEU A 306 10.90 -13.55 -11.44
N LYS A 307 11.57 -13.20 -12.55
CA LYS A 307 12.80 -13.86 -13.00
C LYS A 307 13.89 -13.82 -11.94
N PHE A 308 14.11 -12.66 -11.30
CA PHE A 308 15.05 -12.49 -10.18
C PHE A 308 14.70 -13.38 -8.98
N ALA A 309 13.42 -13.64 -8.75
CA ALA A 309 12.94 -14.56 -7.72
C ALA A 309 12.88 -16.02 -8.21
N GLY A 310 13.73 -16.42 -9.14
CA GLY A 310 13.83 -17.80 -9.65
C GLY A 310 12.75 -18.20 -10.65
N GLY A 311 11.88 -17.26 -11.07
CA GLY A 311 10.77 -17.53 -11.98
C GLY A 311 9.54 -18.13 -11.30
N MET A 312 8.62 -18.60 -12.13
CA MET A 312 7.37 -19.22 -11.69
C MET A 312 7.35 -20.69 -12.03
N LYS A 313 6.65 -21.48 -11.23
CA LYS A 313 6.36 -22.90 -11.50
C LYS A 313 5.35 -23.01 -12.67
N GLU A 314 5.39 -24.16 -13.36
CA GLU A 314 4.54 -24.43 -14.51
C GLU A 314 3.04 -24.38 -14.16
N GLU A 315 2.69 -24.83 -12.97
CA GLU A 315 1.31 -24.84 -12.47
C GLU A 315 0.79 -23.45 -12.03
N THR A 316 1.59 -22.39 -12.17
CA THR A 316 1.13 -21.03 -11.87
C THR A 316 0.06 -20.60 -12.84
N CYS A 317 -1.14 -20.34 -12.34
CA CYS A 317 -2.28 -19.94 -13.16
C CYS A 317 -2.70 -18.48 -12.98
N LYS A 318 -2.12 -17.78 -11.98
CA LYS A 318 -2.52 -16.40 -11.68
C LYS A 318 -1.37 -15.65 -11.02
N VAL A 319 -1.08 -14.44 -11.51
CA VAL A 319 -0.19 -13.48 -10.89
C VAL A 319 -1.00 -12.30 -10.37
N VAL A 320 -0.80 -11.93 -9.09
CA VAL A 320 -1.55 -10.84 -8.43
C VAL A 320 -0.59 -9.80 -7.88
N CYS A 321 -0.79 -8.53 -8.23
CA CYS A 321 -0.16 -7.40 -7.54
C CYS A 321 -0.94 -7.05 -6.28
N GLY A 322 -0.28 -7.12 -5.12
CA GLY A 322 -0.89 -6.98 -3.79
C GLY A 322 -1.25 -8.33 -3.19
N GLY A 323 -2.09 -8.33 -2.14
CA GLY A 323 -2.53 -9.54 -1.47
C GLY A 323 -3.72 -10.24 -2.15
N PRO A 324 -4.10 -11.44 -1.70
CA PRO A 324 -5.17 -12.21 -2.34
C PRO A 324 -6.56 -11.61 -2.10
N MET A 325 -6.71 -10.74 -1.09
CA MET A 325 -8.00 -10.17 -0.71
C MET A 325 -8.31 -8.86 -1.44
N MET A 326 -7.32 -7.97 -1.62
CA MET A 326 -7.51 -6.65 -2.21
C MET A 326 -6.62 -6.39 -3.44
N GLY A 327 -5.73 -7.31 -3.78
CA GLY A 327 -4.84 -7.20 -4.93
C GLY A 327 -5.58 -7.31 -6.26
N THR A 328 -4.82 -7.14 -7.34
CA THR A 328 -5.35 -7.17 -8.71
C THR A 328 -4.57 -8.17 -9.54
N ALA A 329 -5.28 -9.12 -10.16
CA ALA A 329 -4.67 -10.07 -11.10
C ALA A 329 -4.13 -9.33 -12.33
N GLN A 330 -2.97 -9.77 -12.81
CA GLN A 330 -2.28 -9.21 -13.95
C GLN A 330 -2.37 -10.15 -15.15
N GLY A 331 -2.79 -9.64 -16.29
CA GLY A 331 -2.78 -10.36 -17.57
C GLY A 331 -1.52 -10.08 -18.38
N ASP A 332 -0.73 -9.08 -17.98
CA ASP A 332 0.51 -8.66 -18.60
C ASP A 332 1.57 -8.50 -17.52
N LEU A 333 2.70 -9.18 -17.64
CA LEU A 333 3.82 -9.12 -16.72
C LEU A 333 4.87 -8.06 -17.10
N GLY A 334 4.74 -7.43 -18.27
CA GLY A 334 5.51 -6.26 -18.66
C GLY A 334 5.14 -4.99 -17.86
N VAL A 335 4.03 -5.02 -17.11
CA VAL A 335 3.64 -3.87 -16.25
C VAL A 335 4.65 -3.65 -15.11
N PRO A 336 4.91 -2.38 -14.74
CA PRO A 336 5.95 -2.05 -13.77
C PRO A 336 5.52 -2.20 -12.32
N VAL A 337 6.50 -2.43 -11.44
CA VAL A 337 6.39 -2.17 -10.00
C VAL A 337 6.12 -0.68 -9.79
N VAL A 338 5.09 -0.36 -9.00
CA VAL A 338 4.72 1.03 -8.66
C VAL A 338 4.83 1.29 -7.16
N LYS A 339 4.74 2.56 -6.74
CA LYS A 339 4.83 2.96 -5.32
C LYS A 339 3.89 2.16 -4.40
N GLY A 340 2.71 1.77 -4.90
CA GLY A 340 1.72 0.99 -4.16
C GLY A 340 1.91 -0.53 -4.18
N THR A 341 2.86 -1.07 -4.95
CA THR A 341 3.08 -2.52 -5.06
C THR A 341 3.75 -3.05 -3.79
N ASN A 342 3.04 -3.85 -2.98
CA ASN A 342 3.58 -4.45 -1.75
C ASN A 342 4.00 -5.91 -1.93
N ALA A 343 3.34 -6.61 -2.88
CA ALA A 343 3.65 -7.98 -3.19
C ALA A 343 3.32 -8.32 -4.65
N VAL A 344 3.96 -9.38 -5.13
CA VAL A 344 3.61 -10.09 -6.37
C VAL A 344 3.40 -11.55 -5.99
N LEU A 345 2.17 -12.03 -6.12
CA LEU A 345 1.78 -13.40 -5.77
C LEU A 345 1.68 -14.26 -7.01
N CYS A 346 2.30 -15.43 -6.98
CA CYS A 346 2.18 -16.48 -7.98
C CYS A 346 1.28 -17.58 -7.39
N LEU A 347 0.04 -17.71 -7.83
CA LEU A 347 -0.94 -18.62 -7.27
C LEU A 347 -1.19 -19.79 -8.22
N THR A 348 -1.33 -20.99 -7.65
CA THR A 348 -1.62 -22.25 -8.38
C THR A 348 -3.09 -22.64 -8.31
N ASP A 349 -3.88 -22.00 -7.43
CA ASP A 349 -5.32 -22.23 -7.35
C ASP A 349 -6.05 -21.35 -8.38
N PRO A 350 -6.64 -21.92 -9.43
CA PRO A 350 -7.35 -21.15 -10.45
C PRO A 350 -8.58 -20.46 -9.87
N ALA A 351 -9.19 -20.99 -8.79
CA ALA A 351 -10.42 -20.49 -8.17
C ALA A 351 -11.39 -19.90 -9.21
N PRO A 352 -11.88 -20.70 -10.18
CA PRO A 352 -12.67 -20.18 -11.29
C PRO A 352 -13.93 -19.49 -10.76
N ALA A 353 -14.39 -18.48 -11.49
CA ALA A 353 -15.70 -17.89 -11.22
C ALA A 353 -16.77 -18.99 -11.25
N ALA A 354 -17.76 -18.89 -10.36
CA ALA A 354 -18.88 -19.81 -10.41
C ALA A 354 -19.66 -19.59 -11.71
N GLU A 355 -19.96 -20.65 -12.44
CA GLU A 355 -20.77 -20.56 -13.68
C GLU A 355 -22.15 -19.93 -13.40
N ASN A 356 -22.76 -20.32 -12.28
CA ASN A 356 -24.08 -19.84 -11.87
C ASN A 356 -24.05 -19.41 -10.38
N PRO A 357 -23.48 -18.22 -10.06
CA PRO A 357 -23.40 -17.77 -8.68
C PRO A 357 -24.79 -17.51 -8.11
N THR A 358 -25.22 -18.31 -7.14
CA THR A 358 -26.56 -18.24 -6.58
C THR A 358 -26.51 -18.02 -5.07
N CYS A 359 -27.31 -17.03 -4.59
CA CYS A 359 -27.41 -16.75 -3.18
C CYS A 359 -28.32 -17.76 -2.46
N ILE A 360 -27.76 -18.51 -1.51
CA ILE A 360 -28.52 -19.46 -0.65
C ILE A 360 -29.05 -18.79 0.62
N ARG A 361 -28.96 -17.48 0.79
CA ARG A 361 -29.45 -16.66 1.92
C ARG A 361 -28.89 -17.10 3.30
N CYS A 362 -27.68 -17.65 3.37
CA CYS A 362 -27.08 -18.16 4.60
C CYS A 362 -26.64 -17.08 5.62
N GLY A 363 -26.59 -15.80 5.25
CA GLY A 363 -26.23 -14.68 6.14
C GLY A 363 -24.73 -14.54 6.46
N LYS A 364 -23.84 -15.44 6.00
CA LYS A 364 -22.39 -15.41 6.32
C LYS A 364 -21.73 -14.08 5.93
N CYS A 365 -22.14 -13.48 4.80
CA CYS A 365 -21.58 -12.20 4.36
C CYS A 365 -21.92 -11.03 5.29
N LEU A 366 -23.09 -11.05 5.97
CA LEU A 366 -23.45 -10.06 6.97
C LEU A 366 -22.56 -10.20 8.21
N ALA A 367 -22.42 -11.44 8.71
CA ALA A 367 -21.60 -11.74 9.89
C ALA A 367 -20.12 -11.39 9.68
N ALA A 368 -19.61 -11.59 8.46
CA ALA A 368 -18.21 -11.32 8.11
C ALA A 368 -17.94 -9.83 7.81
N CYS A 369 -18.95 -8.99 7.56
CA CYS A 369 -18.70 -7.60 7.19
C CYS A 369 -18.11 -6.80 8.37
N PRO A 370 -16.86 -6.28 8.26
CA PRO A 370 -16.23 -5.54 9.34
C PRO A 370 -16.83 -4.13 9.52
N MET A 371 -17.61 -3.67 8.53
CA MET A 371 -18.31 -2.39 8.55
C MET A 371 -19.78 -2.50 8.97
N GLY A 372 -20.27 -3.71 9.29
CA GLY A 372 -21.66 -3.94 9.64
C GLY A 372 -22.66 -3.65 8.52
N LEU A 373 -22.20 -3.66 7.27
CA LEU A 373 -23.05 -3.42 6.10
C LEU A 373 -23.88 -4.65 5.76
N GLN A 374 -24.78 -4.51 4.78
CA GLN A 374 -25.67 -5.57 4.30
C GLN A 374 -25.30 -6.07 2.90
N PRO A 375 -24.22 -6.85 2.72
CA PRO A 375 -23.71 -7.24 1.40
C PRO A 375 -24.78 -7.91 0.50
N LEU A 376 -25.65 -8.74 1.07
CA LEU A 376 -26.69 -9.40 0.30
C LEU A 376 -27.70 -8.41 -0.32
N ASN A 377 -28.17 -7.44 0.47
CA ASN A 377 -29.11 -6.44 -0.01
C ASN A 377 -28.42 -5.48 -0.98
N MET A 378 -27.19 -5.05 -0.68
CA MET A 378 -26.38 -4.25 -1.58
C MET A 378 -26.21 -4.92 -2.95
N TYR A 379 -25.89 -6.23 -2.97
CA TYR A 379 -25.79 -7.02 -4.21
C TYR A 379 -27.08 -6.97 -5.03
N ARG A 380 -28.24 -7.18 -4.38
CA ARG A 380 -29.56 -7.10 -5.05
C ARG A 380 -29.80 -5.74 -5.67
N TYR A 381 -29.59 -4.67 -4.93
CA TYR A 381 -29.91 -3.31 -5.38
C TYR A 381 -28.90 -2.78 -6.42
N VAL A 382 -27.64 -3.21 -6.41
CA VAL A 382 -26.71 -2.91 -7.52
C VAL A 382 -27.22 -3.55 -8.82
N ASN A 383 -27.62 -4.83 -8.77
CA ASN A 383 -28.14 -5.52 -9.96
C ASN A 383 -29.51 -4.97 -10.43
N ALA A 384 -30.29 -4.37 -9.53
CA ALA A 384 -31.54 -3.67 -9.84
C ALA A 384 -31.32 -2.22 -10.29
N GLY A 385 -30.13 -1.65 -10.17
CA GLY A 385 -29.83 -0.25 -10.48
C GLY A 385 -30.45 0.76 -9.52
N ASP A 386 -30.90 0.32 -8.33
CA ASP A 386 -31.60 1.14 -7.34
C ASP A 386 -30.63 2.00 -6.52
N LYS A 387 -30.37 3.22 -6.99
CA LYS A 387 -29.44 4.16 -6.37
C LYS A 387 -29.88 4.62 -4.97
N ASP A 388 -31.19 4.73 -4.72
CA ASP A 388 -31.70 5.26 -3.46
C ASP A 388 -31.55 4.22 -2.34
N GLU A 389 -31.85 2.96 -2.62
CA GLU A 389 -31.59 1.88 -1.69
C GLU A 389 -30.08 1.68 -1.44
N LEU A 390 -29.22 1.86 -2.46
CA LEU A 390 -27.76 1.77 -2.30
C LEU A 390 -27.21 2.88 -1.38
N ARG A 391 -27.76 4.11 -1.47
CA ARG A 391 -27.43 5.21 -0.54
C ARG A 391 -27.92 4.89 0.88
N ARG A 392 -29.15 4.41 1.03
CA ARG A 392 -29.73 4.00 2.32
C ARG A 392 -28.92 2.90 3.00
N LEU A 393 -28.34 1.98 2.23
CA LEU A 393 -27.49 0.90 2.70
C LEU A 393 -26.02 1.32 2.91
N ASN A 394 -25.66 2.59 2.69
CA ASN A 394 -24.31 3.13 2.83
C ASN A 394 -23.27 2.36 2.00
N LEU A 395 -23.57 2.06 0.73
CA LEU A 395 -22.63 1.35 -0.15
C LEU A 395 -21.26 2.05 -0.24
N GLU A 396 -21.21 3.38 -0.15
CA GLU A 396 -19.97 4.17 -0.20
C GLU A 396 -19.05 3.88 1.01
N ASP A 397 -19.57 3.38 2.14
CA ASP A 397 -18.74 2.95 3.29
C ASP A 397 -18.10 1.57 3.13
N CYS A 398 -18.44 0.81 2.10
CA CYS A 398 -17.79 -0.45 1.80
C CYS A 398 -16.32 -0.20 1.44
N MET A 399 -15.40 -0.87 2.12
CA MET A 399 -13.96 -0.73 1.91
C MET A 399 -13.38 -1.72 0.89
N ASP A 400 -14.25 -2.50 0.22
CA ASP A 400 -13.89 -3.53 -0.78
C ASP A 400 -12.92 -4.61 -0.26
N CYS A 401 -12.96 -4.90 1.04
CA CYS A 401 -12.02 -5.80 1.71
C CYS A 401 -12.16 -7.30 1.34
N GLY A 402 -13.21 -7.71 0.64
CA GLY A 402 -13.39 -9.08 0.23
C GLY A 402 -13.90 -10.06 1.30
N CYS A 403 -14.03 -9.69 2.58
CA CYS A 403 -14.49 -10.61 3.63
C CYS A 403 -15.81 -11.31 3.29
N CYS A 404 -16.78 -10.57 2.76
CA CYS A 404 -18.09 -11.11 2.37
C CYS A 404 -18.00 -12.10 1.19
N ALA A 405 -17.11 -11.84 0.22
CA ALA A 405 -16.87 -12.74 -0.91
C ALA A 405 -16.14 -14.01 -0.46
N TYR A 406 -15.13 -13.88 0.42
CA TYR A 406 -14.37 -15.01 0.97
C TYR A 406 -15.26 -16.05 1.66
N VAL A 407 -16.26 -15.61 2.45
CA VAL A 407 -17.14 -16.54 3.19
C VAL A 407 -18.36 -16.99 2.38
N CYS A 408 -18.53 -16.54 1.14
CA CYS A 408 -19.72 -16.81 0.34
C CYS A 408 -19.69 -18.21 -0.27
N PRO A 409 -20.52 -19.17 0.19
CA PRO A 409 -20.55 -20.51 -0.41
C PRO A 409 -21.14 -20.52 -1.83
N GLY A 410 -21.97 -19.50 -2.19
CA GLY A 410 -22.52 -19.33 -3.51
C GLY A 410 -21.60 -18.60 -4.48
N ARG A 411 -20.36 -18.23 -4.04
CA ARG A 411 -19.33 -17.54 -4.85
C ARG A 411 -19.85 -16.33 -5.63
N LEU A 412 -20.71 -15.52 -4.99
CA LEU A 412 -21.22 -14.28 -5.59
C LEU A 412 -20.07 -13.29 -5.81
N PRO A 413 -19.99 -12.58 -6.95
CA PRO A 413 -18.98 -11.57 -7.24
C PRO A 413 -19.27 -10.26 -6.49
N LEU A 414 -19.26 -10.33 -5.13
CA LEU A 414 -19.74 -9.24 -4.28
C LEU A 414 -18.87 -7.98 -4.42
N VAL A 415 -17.55 -8.13 -4.45
CA VAL A 415 -16.62 -6.99 -4.50
C VAL A 415 -16.73 -6.25 -5.83
N GLU A 416 -16.75 -6.99 -6.93
CA GLU A 416 -16.90 -6.46 -8.29
C GLU A 416 -18.23 -5.72 -8.44
N THR A 417 -19.29 -6.32 -7.93
CA THR A 417 -20.65 -5.73 -7.93
C THR A 417 -20.65 -4.43 -7.12
N PHE A 418 -20.03 -4.38 -5.94
CA PHE A 418 -19.99 -3.16 -5.12
C PHE A 418 -19.15 -2.05 -5.77
N LYS A 419 -18.04 -2.40 -6.42
CA LYS A 419 -17.26 -1.43 -7.21
C LYS A 419 -18.09 -0.84 -8.36
N ALA A 420 -18.89 -1.66 -9.05
CA ALA A 420 -19.82 -1.20 -10.09
C ALA A 420 -20.92 -0.29 -9.49
N GLY A 421 -21.51 -0.68 -8.36
CA GLY A 421 -22.50 0.12 -7.67
C GLY A 421 -21.99 1.49 -7.21
N LYS A 422 -20.75 1.57 -6.74
CA LYS A 422 -20.10 2.85 -6.39
C LYS A 422 -19.91 3.76 -7.62
N LYS A 423 -19.59 3.19 -8.80
CA LYS A 423 -19.54 3.97 -10.05
C LYS A 423 -20.93 4.50 -10.40
N LEU A 424 -21.95 3.65 -10.32
CA LEU A 424 -23.35 4.02 -10.57
C LEU A 424 -23.82 5.19 -9.69
N LEU A 425 -23.40 5.23 -8.40
CA LEU A 425 -23.73 6.33 -7.48
C LEU A 425 -23.01 7.64 -7.85
N LYS A 426 -21.82 7.59 -8.45
CA LYS A 426 -21.06 8.78 -8.87
C LYS A 426 -21.63 9.41 -10.15
N GLU A 427 -22.10 8.61 -11.09
CA GLU A 427 -22.69 9.08 -12.35
C GLU A 427 -23.98 9.88 -12.18
N GLY A 428 -24.59 9.90 -11.03
CA GLY A 428 -25.76 10.71 -10.71
C GLY A 428 -25.47 12.00 -9.94
N LYS A 429 -24.20 12.32 -9.71
CA LYS A 429 -23.75 13.53 -8.98
C LYS A 429 -23.19 14.63 -9.92
N ARG A 430 -23.39 14.52 -11.23
CA ARG A 430 -23.03 15.56 -12.23
C ARG A 430 -24.18 16.50 -12.49
#